data_ccdfcccce46cdc009e92edaff3d6e8cb
#
_entry.id   ccdfcccce46cdc009e92edaff3d6e8cb
#
_cell.length_a   1.000
_cell.length_b   1.000
_cell.length_c   1.000
_cell.angle_alpha   90.00
_cell.angle_beta   90.00
_cell.angle_gamma   90.00
#
_symmetry.space_group_name_H-M   'P 1'
#
loop_
_entity.id
_entity.type
_entity.pdbx_description
1 polymer ?
#
loop_
_entity_poly.entity_id
_entity_poly.type
_entity_poly.pdbx_seq_one_letter_code
_entity_poly.pdbx_strand_id
1 'polypeptide(L)'
;MDSFEFNKIAAAVLIVTLLLIGLNQIADSIYHVKKPETPGYKIEGVAETKTAAKGEVKKEEKLADIKVLLATANVAAGENTFKKCAACHTNVSGGATKIGPPMWGIVGKKSGSHPEFKYSSALAAHGKPWSVEELNAFLYKPADYIKGTKMAFAGIAKDEERASLIAYLSTLK
;
A
#
# COMPACT_ATOMS: atom_id res chain seq x y z
N MET A 1 34.49 -38.70 0.88
CA MET A 1 33.52 -38.54 -0.22
C MET A 1 34.17 -39.10 -1.46
N ASP A 2 33.52 -40.11 -2.05
CA ASP A 2 34.02 -40.71 -3.27
C ASP A 2 33.85 -39.71 -4.44
N SER A 3 34.77 -39.79 -5.39
CA SER A 3 34.73 -38.90 -6.59
C SER A 3 33.37 -38.95 -7.31
N PHE A 4 32.69 -40.09 -7.21
CA PHE A 4 31.37 -40.28 -7.81
C PHE A 4 30.26 -39.51 -7.07
N GLU A 5 30.28 -39.47 -5.76
CA GLU A 5 29.31 -38.67 -4.94
C GLU A 5 29.56 -37.16 -5.12
N PHE A 6 30.84 -36.77 -5.19
CA PHE A 6 31.17 -35.35 -5.50
C PHE A 6 30.65 -34.94 -6.88
N ASN A 7 30.80 -35.77 -7.91
CA ASN A 7 30.30 -35.48 -9.24
C ASN A 7 28.77 -35.36 -9.31
N LYS A 8 28.05 -36.20 -8.55
CA LYS A 8 26.59 -36.08 -8.45
C LYS A 8 26.15 -34.73 -7.85
N ILE A 9 26.79 -34.34 -6.76
CA ILE A 9 26.49 -33.05 -6.11
C ILE A 9 26.83 -31.89 -7.03
N ALA A 10 28.00 -31.93 -7.67
CA ALA A 10 28.42 -30.91 -8.62
C ALA A 10 27.44 -30.80 -9.80
N ALA A 11 27.00 -31.92 -10.36
CA ALA A 11 26.03 -31.95 -11.44
C ALA A 11 24.68 -31.39 -11.01
N ALA A 12 24.18 -31.74 -9.80
CA ALA A 12 22.95 -31.22 -9.26
C ALA A 12 23.00 -29.69 -9.07
N VAL A 13 24.09 -29.17 -8.52
CA VAL A 13 24.31 -27.72 -8.33
C VAL A 13 24.34 -27.00 -9.69
N LEU A 14 25.05 -27.57 -10.67
CA LEU A 14 25.12 -26.99 -12.03
C LEU A 14 23.75 -26.95 -12.71
N ILE A 15 22.95 -28.01 -12.59
CA ILE A 15 21.60 -28.06 -13.17
C ILE A 15 20.71 -26.98 -12.52
N VAL A 16 20.71 -26.87 -11.18
CA VAL A 16 19.91 -25.87 -10.47
C VAL A 16 20.32 -24.44 -10.84
N THR A 17 21.64 -24.17 -10.90
CA THR A 17 22.12 -22.84 -11.29
C THR A 17 21.78 -22.48 -12.73
N LEU A 18 21.89 -23.43 -13.67
CA LEU A 18 21.49 -23.21 -15.06
C LEU A 18 19.99 -22.98 -15.20
N LEU A 19 19.17 -23.72 -14.45
CA LEU A 19 17.71 -23.51 -14.43
C LEU A 19 17.35 -22.11 -13.88
N LEU A 20 17.97 -21.67 -12.79
CA LEU A 20 17.72 -20.35 -12.23
C LEU A 20 18.13 -19.22 -13.18
N ILE A 21 19.30 -19.34 -13.83
CA ILE A 21 19.75 -18.36 -14.82
C ILE A 21 18.81 -18.36 -16.03
N GLY A 22 18.45 -19.54 -16.54
CA GLY A 22 17.56 -19.66 -17.69
C GLY A 22 16.18 -19.08 -17.43
N LEU A 23 15.57 -19.39 -16.27
CA LEU A 23 14.28 -18.84 -15.88
C LEU A 23 14.34 -17.31 -15.73
N ASN A 24 15.41 -16.78 -15.14
CA ASN A 24 15.59 -15.33 -15.02
C ASN A 24 15.70 -14.65 -16.40
N GLN A 25 16.47 -15.25 -17.32
CA GLN A 25 16.62 -14.75 -18.70
C GLN A 25 15.30 -14.76 -19.47
N ILE A 26 14.50 -15.83 -19.30
CA ILE A 26 13.16 -15.94 -19.91
C ILE A 26 12.23 -14.89 -19.31
N ALA A 27 12.23 -14.73 -17.99
CA ALA A 27 11.42 -13.73 -17.30
C ALA A 27 11.78 -12.31 -17.78
N ASP A 28 13.06 -11.98 -17.87
CA ASP A 28 13.53 -10.69 -18.38
C ASP A 28 13.11 -10.45 -19.85
N SER A 29 13.11 -11.50 -20.67
CA SER A 29 12.70 -11.41 -22.07
C SER A 29 11.19 -11.16 -22.22
N ILE A 30 10.36 -11.79 -21.37
CA ILE A 30 8.90 -11.67 -21.43
C ILE A 30 8.42 -10.37 -20.75
N TYR A 31 9.05 -10.00 -19.62
CA TYR A 31 8.65 -8.85 -18.79
C TYR A 31 9.58 -7.65 -18.95
N HIS A 32 10.33 -7.59 -20.07
CA HIS A 32 11.26 -6.48 -20.31
C HIS A 32 10.53 -5.15 -20.47
N VAL A 33 10.34 -4.45 -19.35
CA VAL A 33 9.84 -3.07 -19.34
C VAL A 33 11.02 -2.14 -19.65
N LYS A 34 11.10 -1.63 -20.88
CA LYS A 34 12.03 -0.54 -21.20
C LYS A 34 11.70 0.66 -20.32
N LYS A 35 12.60 1.01 -19.40
CA LYS A 35 12.49 2.28 -18.69
C LYS A 35 12.56 3.39 -19.73
N PRO A 36 11.58 4.32 -19.76
CA PRO A 36 11.66 5.47 -20.66
C PRO A 36 12.93 6.27 -20.33
N GLU A 37 13.68 6.64 -21.33
CA GLU A 37 14.94 7.41 -21.20
C GLU A 37 14.70 8.83 -20.68
N THR A 38 13.47 9.31 -20.76
CA THR A 38 13.03 10.60 -20.20
C THR A 38 11.87 10.38 -19.26
N PRO A 39 11.93 10.94 -18.01
CA PRO A 39 10.77 10.94 -17.12
C PRO A 39 9.62 11.67 -17.82
N GLY A 40 8.44 11.05 -17.89
CA GLY A 40 7.26 11.59 -18.56
C GLY A 40 6.70 12.89 -17.94
N TYR A 41 7.34 13.41 -16.91
CA TYR A 41 7.01 14.65 -16.24
C TYR A 41 8.28 15.39 -15.81
N LYS A 42 8.53 16.58 -16.42
CA LYS A 42 9.58 17.51 -15.99
C LYS A 42 9.02 18.43 -14.92
N ILE A 43 9.56 18.34 -13.72
CA ILE A 43 9.31 19.33 -12.66
C ILE A 43 10.32 20.44 -12.88
N GLU A 44 9.89 21.61 -13.36
CA GLU A 44 10.74 22.79 -13.45
C GLU A 44 11.04 23.30 -12.04
N GLY A 45 12.32 23.32 -11.66
CA GLY A 45 12.77 23.96 -10.43
C GLY A 45 13.67 23.15 -9.50
N VAL A 46 14.19 21.96 -9.89
CA VAL A 46 15.19 21.26 -9.06
C VAL A 46 16.48 21.06 -9.86
N ALA A 47 17.54 21.78 -9.43
CA ALA A 47 18.88 21.62 -9.97
C ALA A 47 19.43 20.22 -9.72
N GLU A 48 19.99 19.60 -10.76
CA GLU A 48 20.65 18.30 -10.73
C GLU A 48 21.92 18.37 -9.87
N THR A 49 21.97 17.57 -8.79
CA THR A 49 23.24 17.25 -8.14
C THR A 49 23.49 15.75 -8.30
N LYS A 50 24.44 15.44 -9.20
CA LYS A 50 25.01 14.09 -9.32
C LYS A 50 25.88 13.81 -8.11
N THR A 51 25.56 12.81 -7.31
CA THR A 51 26.61 12.01 -6.63
C THR A 51 26.03 10.65 -6.24
N ALA A 52 26.76 9.61 -6.62
CA ALA A 52 26.49 8.23 -6.25
C ALA A 52 26.87 7.99 -4.79
N ALA A 53 25.99 7.43 -4.00
CA ALA A 53 26.35 6.57 -2.86
C ALA A 53 25.12 5.80 -2.38
N LYS A 54 25.28 4.50 -2.26
CA LYS A 54 24.42 3.47 -1.72
C LYS A 54 23.95 3.84 -0.29
N GLY A 55 22.67 4.11 -0.16
CA GLY A 55 22.03 4.32 1.12
C GLY A 55 20.54 4.46 0.86
N GLU A 56 19.73 3.53 1.35
CA GLU A 56 18.26 3.64 1.30
C GLU A 56 17.83 4.90 2.07
N VAL A 57 17.77 6.01 1.38
CA VAL A 57 17.05 7.18 1.87
C VAL A 57 15.58 6.92 1.56
N LYS A 58 14.84 6.54 2.58
CA LYS A 58 13.39 6.52 2.61
C LYS A 58 12.91 7.92 2.23
N LYS A 59 12.61 8.12 0.94
CA LYS A 59 12.02 9.36 0.44
C LYS A 59 10.66 9.47 1.14
N GLU A 60 10.55 10.38 2.08
CA GLU A 60 9.24 10.81 2.58
C GLU A 60 8.51 11.42 1.39
N GLU A 61 7.72 10.60 0.75
CA GLU A 61 6.81 11.03 -0.31
C GLU A 61 5.77 11.92 0.38
N LYS A 62 5.94 13.25 0.24
CA LYS A 62 5.06 14.23 0.84
C LYS A 62 3.69 14.03 0.21
N LEU A 63 2.78 13.41 0.96
CA LEU A 63 1.39 13.23 0.54
C LEU A 63 0.80 14.60 0.19
N ALA A 64 0.03 14.66 -0.89
CA ALA A 64 -0.68 15.87 -1.26
C ALA A 64 -1.64 16.33 -0.13
N ASP A 65 -1.87 17.63 -0.04
CA ASP A 65 -2.81 18.16 0.96
C ASP A 65 -4.22 17.65 0.67
N ILE A 66 -4.67 16.73 1.49
CA ILE A 66 -5.96 16.06 1.34
C ILE A 66 -7.13 17.04 1.40
N LYS A 67 -7.01 18.16 2.13
CA LYS A 67 -8.08 19.16 2.21
C LYS A 67 -8.35 19.85 0.89
N VAL A 68 -7.28 20.11 0.13
CA VAL A 68 -7.41 20.68 -1.22
C VAL A 68 -8.07 19.67 -2.16
N LEU A 69 -7.65 18.40 -2.09
CA LEU A 69 -8.20 17.35 -2.93
C LEU A 69 -9.65 17.00 -2.60
N LEU A 70 -10.04 17.11 -1.34
CA LEU A 70 -11.44 16.88 -0.92
C LEU A 70 -12.41 17.89 -1.52
N ALA A 71 -11.97 19.11 -1.83
CA ALA A 71 -12.82 20.13 -2.46
C ALA A 71 -13.27 19.72 -3.88
N THR A 72 -12.49 18.89 -4.56
CA THR A 72 -12.78 18.40 -5.92
C THR A 72 -13.06 16.90 -5.97
N ALA A 73 -13.13 16.25 -4.82
CA ALA A 73 -13.30 14.80 -4.72
C ALA A 73 -14.67 14.35 -5.21
N ASN A 74 -14.70 13.23 -5.93
CA ASN A 74 -15.91 12.64 -6.47
C ASN A 74 -16.41 11.51 -5.56
N VAL A 75 -17.53 11.75 -4.85
CA VAL A 75 -18.11 10.78 -3.91
C VAL A 75 -18.51 9.47 -4.60
N ALA A 76 -19.07 9.53 -5.81
CA ALA A 76 -19.44 8.30 -6.56
C ALA A 76 -18.21 7.49 -6.98
N ALA A 77 -17.11 8.15 -7.34
CA ALA A 77 -15.84 7.47 -7.57
C ALA A 77 -15.30 6.86 -6.28
N GLY A 78 -15.50 7.53 -5.14
CA GLY A 78 -15.15 7.02 -3.81
C GLY A 78 -15.94 5.77 -3.43
N GLU A 79 -17.24 5.74 -3.69
CA GLU A 79 -18.07 4.55 -3.51
C GLU A 79 -17.57 3.37 -4.38
N ASN A 80 -17.20 3.65 -5.61
CA ASN A 80 -16.62 2.65 -6.50
C ASN A 80 -15.26 2.13 -5.97
N THR A 81 -14.44 3.01 -5.43
CA THR A 81 -13.16 2.65 -4.78
C THR A 81 -13.39 1.81 -3.52
N PHE A 82 -14.49 2.06 -2.78
CA PHE A 82 -14.85 1.27 -1.60
C PHE A 82 -15.06 -0.22 -1.90
N LYS A 83 -15.36 -0.60 -3.13
CA LYS A 83 -15.43 -2.02 -3.52
C LYS A 83 -14.16 -2.81 -3.19
N LYS A 84 -13.00 -2.15 -3.18
CA LYS A 84 -11.72 -2.75 -2.73
C LYS A 84 -11.71 -3.08 -1.23
N CYS A 85 -12.57 -2.44 -0.45
CA CYS A 85 -12.68 -2.59 1.01
C CYS A 85 -13.82 -3.54 1.40
N ALA A 86 -14.84 -3.70 0.54
CA ALA A 86 -16.11 -4.37 0.83
C ALA A 86 -15.97 -5.86 1.16
N ALA A 87 -14.89 -6.51 0.72
CA ALA A 87 -14.59 -7.90 1.09
C ALA A 87 -14.37 -8.04 2.60
N CYS A 88 -13.76 -7.03 3.22
CA CYS A 88 -13.36 -7.06 4.62
C CYS A 88 -14.20 -6.14 5.53
N HIS A 89 -14.84 -5.11 4.99
CA HIS A 89 -15.56 -4.09 5.75
C HIS A 89 -17.00 -3.92 5.28
N THR A 90 -17.89 -3.54 6.19
CA THR A 90 -19.25 -3.09 5.87
C THR A 90 -19.32 -1.56 5.90
N ASN A 91 -20.20 -0.96 5.08
CA ASN A 91 -20.40 0.48 4.96
C ASN A 91 -21.82 0.92 5.27
N VAL A 92 -22.60 0.06 5.90
CA VAL A 92 -23.99 0.34 6.27
C VAL A 92 -24.12 0.59 7.78
N SER A 93 -25.13 1.37 8.18
CA SER A 93 -25.44 1.60 9.59
C SER A 93 -25.79 0.29 10.28
N GLY A 94 -25.21 0.03 11.45
CA GLY A 94 -25.37 -1.24 12.15
C GLY A 94 -24.78 -2.46 11.42
N GLY A 95 -23.94 -2.24 10.43
CA GLY A 95 -23.32 -3.31 9.67
C GLY A 95 -22.46 -4.22 10.53
N ALA A 96 -22.53 -5.52 10.26
CA ALA A 96 -21.76 -6.53 11.00
C ALA A 96 -20.25 -6.36 10.82
N THR A 97 -19.50 -6.69 11.86
CA THR A 97 -18.05 -6.91 11.82
C THR A 97 -17.74 -8.09 10.93
N LYS A 98 -16.82 -7.91 9.98
CA LYS A 98 -16.30 -8.96 9.10
C LYS A 98 -14.83 -9.28 9.49
N ILE A 99 -13.97 -9.43 8.50
CA ILE A 99 -12.51 -9.52 8.67
C ILE A 99 -11.97 -8.22 9.28
N GLY A 100 -12.60 -7.09 8.96
CA GLY A 100 -12.36 -5.78 9.53
C GLY A 100 -13.61 -5.20 10.20
N PRO A 101 -13.47 -4.08 10.94
CA PRO A 101 -14.58 -3.41 11.57
C PRO A 101 -15.48 -2.71 10.54
N PRO A 102 -16.76 -2.41 10.88
CA PRO A 102 -17.62 -1.60 10.03
C PRO A 102 -17.08 -0.18 9.87
N MET A 103 -17.29 0.37 8.67
CA MET A 103 -16.79 1.70 8.29
C MET A 103 -17.81 2.81 8.45
N TRP A 104 -19.06 2.48 8.83
CA TRP A 104 -20.09 3.48 9.09
C TRP A 104 -19.67 4.44 10.20
N GLY A 105 -19.69 5.74 9.91
CA GLY A 105 -19.27 6.79 10.83
C GLY A 105 -17.80 6.70 11.25
N ILE A 106 -16.92 6.17 10.40
CA ILE A 106 -15.49 6.01 10.75
C ILE A 106 -14.75 7.33 10.85
N VAL A 107 -15.13 8.33 10.04
CA VAL A 107 -14.48 9.64 10.04
C VAL A 107 -14.72 10.33 11.38
N GLY A 108 -13.65 10.74 12.05
CA GLY A 108 -13.66 11.32 13.39
C GLY A 108 -13.69 10.32 14.54
N LYS A 109 -13.98 9.04 14.32
CA LYS A 109 -13.91 8.02 15.37
C LYS A 109 -12.46 7.75 15.80
N LYS A 110 -12.29 7.47 17.07
CA LYS A 110 -10.99 7.03 17.60
C LYS A 110 -10.59 5.70 16.99
N SER A 111 -9.34 5.59 16.56
CA SER A 111 -8.79 4.33 16.05
C SER A 111 -8.85 3.24 17.12
N GLY A 112 -9.15 2.02 16.71
CA GLY A 112 -9.23 0.89 17.63
C GLY A 112 -10.44 0.90 18.57
N SER A 113 -11.49 1.73 18.33
CA SER A 113 -12.58 1.93 19.29
C SER A 113 -13.83 1.07 19.05
N HIS A 114 -13.90 0.28 17.97
CA HIS A 114 -15.08 -0.56 17.74
C HIS A 114 -15.11 -1.74 18.73
N PRO A 115 -16.14 -1.84 19.60
CA PRO A 115 -16.11 -2.75 20.75
C PRO A 115 -16.07 -4.23 20.37
N GLU A 116 -16.68 -4.59 19.25
CA GLU A 116 -16.81 -5.99 18.81
C GLU A 116 -15.66 -6.46 17.90
N PHE A 117 -14.64 -5.61 17.68
CA PHE A 117 -13.52 -5.95 16.82
C PHE A 117 -12.18 -6.06 17.58
N LYS A 118 -11.50 -7.19 17.42
CA LYS A 118 -10.19 -7.42 18.05
C LYS A 118 -9.06 -6.84 17.19
N TYR A 119 -8.70 -5.60 17.45
CA TYR A 119 -7.62 -4.89 16.78
C TYR A 119 -6.24 -5.51 17.04
N SER A 120 -5.24 -5.14 16.21
CA SER A 120 -3.84 -5.33 16.57
C SER A 120 -3.46 -4.40 17.72
N SER A 121 -2.47 -4.79 18.53
CA SER A 121 -1.92 -3.93 19.59
C SER A 121 -1.45 -2.59 19.04
N ALA A 122 -0.82 -2.59 17.86
CA ALA A 122 -0.33 -1.39 17.19
C ALA A 122 -1.48 -0.42 16.85
N LEU A 123 -2.60 -0.91 16.30
CA LEU A 123 -3.73 -0.06 15.92
C LEU A 123 -4.52 0.41 17.15
N ALA A 124 -4.64 -0.43 18.17
CA ALA A 124 -5.23 -0.03 19.44
C ALA A 124 -4.41 1.05 20.17
N ALA A 125 -3.08 0.92 20.14
CA ALA A 125 -2.16 1.90 20.72
C ALA A 125 -2.07 3.21 19.93
N HIS A 126 -2.39 3.20 18.63
CA HIS A 126 -2.39 4.40 17.79
C HIS A 126 -3.31 5.48 18.37
N GLY A 127 -4.53 5.12 18.74
CA GLY A 127 -5.42 5.91 19.60
C GLY A 127 -5.87 7.27 19.08
N LYS A 128 -5.45 7.68 17.87
CA LYS A 128 -5.83 8.96 17.26
C LYS A 128 -7.22 8.88 16.62
N PRO A 129 -7.94 10.00 16.50
CA PRO A 129 -9.16 10.03 15.72
C PRO A 129 -8.83 9.87 14.22
N TRP A 130 -9.68 9.18 13.50
CA TRP A 130 -9.59 9.05 12.05
C TRP A 130 -10.01 10.36 11.36
N SER A 131 -9.17 11.39 11.49
CA SER A 131 -9.33 12.60 10.69
C SER A 131 -9.09 12.30 9.20
N VAL A 132 -9.45 13.22 8.33
CA VAL A 132 -9.19 13.05 6.88
C VAL A 132 -7.70 12.91 6.57
N GLU A 133 -6.84 13.60 7.33
CA GLU A 133 -5.38 13.51 7.21
C GLU A 133 -4.86 12.14 7.69
N GLU A 134 -5.36 11.66 8.84
CA GLU A 134 -4.99 10.35 9.38
C GLU A 134 -5.43 9.23 8.41
N LEU A 135 -6.64 9.33 7.87
CA LEU A 135 -7.13 8.40 6.85
C LEU A 135 -6.29 8.47 5.57
N ASN A 136 -5.90 9.67 5.13
CA ASN A 136 -5.05 9.85 3.96
C ASN A 136 -3.71 9.14 4.13
N ALA A 137 -3.03 9.36 5.26
CA ALA A 137 -1.75 8.73 5.57
C ALA A 137 -1.87 7.21 5.72
N PHE A 138 -2.89 6.74 6.44
CA PHE A 138 -3.12 5.31 6.66
C PHE A 138 -3.49 4.58 5.37
N LEU A 139 -4.40 5.14 4.56
CA LEU A 139 -4.86 4.51 3.32
C LEU A 139 -3.81 4.56 2.21
N TYR A 140 -2.82 5.44 2.30
CA TYR A 140 -1.69 5.42 1.36
C TYR A 140 -0.89 4.13 1.48
N LYS A 141 -0.43 3.78 2.69
CA LYS A 141 0.28 2.53 2.98
C LYS A 141 0.02 2.09 4.43
N PRO A 142 -1.03 1.31 4.69
CA PRO A 142 -1.42 0.95 6.05
C PRO A 142 -0.33 0.31 6.89
N ALA A 143 0.42 -0.63 6.31
CA ALA A 143 1.47 -1.37 7.01
C ALA A 143 2.70 -0.50 7.34
N ASP A 144 2.99 0.51 6.54
CA ASP A 144 4.09 1.45 6.77
C ASP A 144 3.70 2.52 7.81
N TYR A 145 2.45 2.97 7.75
CA TYR A 145 1.92 4.01 8.63
C TYR A 145 1.70 3.50 10.06
N ILE A 146 1.05 2.34 10.21
CA ILE A 146 0.87 1.66 11.51
C ILE A 146 1.55 0.30 11.44
N LYS A 147 2.83 0.27 11.76
CA LYS A 147 3.63 -0.97 11.79
C LYS A 147 3.00 -1.97 12.76
N GLY A 148 2.70 -3.16 12.28
CA GLY A 148 2.02 -4.20 13.06
C GLY A 148 0.49 -4.17 12.97
N THR A 149 -0.09 -3.36 12.08
CA THR A 149 -1.51 -3.48 11.73
C THR A 149 -1.80 -4.87 11.15
N LYS A 150 -2.99 -5.41 11.45
CA LYS A 150 -3.48 -6.66 10.84
C LYS A 150 -4.12 -6.44 9.46
N MET A 151 -4.30 -5.19 9.05
CA MET A 151 -4.92 -4.86 7.76
C MET A 151 -3.95 -5.18 6.61
N ALA A 152 -4.22 -6.26 5.90
CA ALA A 152 -3.44 -6.73 4.76
C ALA A 152 -3.87 -6.04 3.45
N PHE A 153 -3.80 -4.72 3.41
CA PHE A 153 -4.14 -3.90 2.26
C PHE A 153 -2.91 -3.15 1.76
N ALA A 154 -2.64 -3.21 0.45
CA ALA A 154 -1.45 -2.59 -0.14
C ALA A 154 -1.48 -1.06 -0.10
N GLY A 155 -2.67 -0.47 0.05
CA GLY A 155 -2.87 0.97 0.02
C GLY A 155 -3.37 1.48 -1.32
N ILE A 156 -3.60 2.79 -1.38
CA ILE A 156 -4.05 3.54 -2.56
C ILE A 156 -3.02 4.63 -2.83
N ALA A 157 -2.20 4.45 -3.86
CA ALA A 157 -1.11 5.39 -4.17
C ALA A 157 -1.61 6.69 -4.80
N LYS A 158 -2.72 6.65 -5.58
CA LYS A 158 -3.26 7.83 -6.26
C LYS A 158 -4.00 8.74 -5.28
N ASP A 159 -3.57 9.98 -5.18
CA ASP A 159 -4.12 10.97 -4.24
C ASP A 159 -5.60 11.25 -4.48
N GLU A 160 -6.02 11.41 -5.75
CA GLU A 160 -7.41 11.70 -6.11
C GLU A 160 -8.35 10.52 -5.80
N GLU A 161 -7.89 9.29 -6.01
CA GLU A 161 -8.65 8.08 -5.70
C GLU A 161 -8.84 7.96 -4.18
N ARG A 162 -7.79 8.27 -3.42
CA ARG A 162 -7.80 8.23 -1.96
C ARG A 162 -8.68 9.34 -1.39
N ALA A 163 -8.60 10.56 -1.95
CA ALA A 163 -9.46 11.68 -1.58
C ALA A 163 -10.94 11.37 -1.85
N SER A 164 -11.25 10.79 -3.01
CA SER A 164 -12.61 10.38 -3.35
C SER A 164 -13.16 9.33 -2.39
N LEU A 165 -12.36 8.33 -2.00
CA LEU A 165 -12.74 7.35 -0.99
C LEU A 165 -13.00 8.02 0.37
N ILE A 166 -12.15 8.93 0.81
CA ILE A 166 -12.32 9.63 2.10
C ILE A 166 -13.56 10.52 2.05
N ALA A 167 -13.83 11.19 0.93
CA ALA A 167 -15.06 11.95 0.74
C ALA A 167 -16.30 11.05 0.87
N TYR A 168 -16.28 9.87 0.22
CA TYR A 168 -17.36 8.90 0.38
C TYR A 168 -17.51 8.43 1.81
N LEU A 169 -16.43 8.03 2.50
CA LEU A 169 -16.49 7.62 3.91
C LEU A 169 -17.05 8.72 4.82
N SER A 170 -16.83 9.98 4.47
CA SER A 170 -17.36 11.14 5.19
C SER A 170 -18.88 11.30 5.07
N THR A 171 -19.50 10.68 4.06
CA THR A 171 -20.96 10.65 3.89
C THR A 171 -21.64 9.57 4.73
N LEU A 172 -20.89 8.58 5.21
CA LEU A 172 -21.37 7.47 6.02
C LEU A 172 -21.54 7.90 7.50
N LYS A 173 -22.67 8.52 7.83
CA LYS A 173 -22.96 9.07 9.18
C LYS A 173 -24.24 8.47 9.74
#